data_7213e822f7b1a93d3aab64cc26464d41
#
_entry.id   7213e822f7b1a93d3aab64cc26464d41
#
_cell.length_a   1.000
_cell.length_b   1.000
_cell.length_c   1.000
_cell.angle_alpha   90.00
_cell.angle_beta   90.00
_cell.angle_gamma   90.00
#
_symmetry.space_group_name_H-M   'P 1'
#
loop_
_entity.id
_entity.type
_entity.pdbx_description
1 polymer ?
#
loop_
_entity_poly.entity_id
_entity_poly.type
_entity_poly.pdbx_seq_one_letter_code
_entity_poly.pdbx_strand_id
1 'polypeptide(L)'
;MFKYLSLKILFPLGITPLCVLLLSGCDNKNLEVNQSLKEIKVVDRIEGVAALGQLNPFGEVRKLAAPNSGKGGTPRLSKLLIREGDSIIKDQILAVFDNRPKLEANLKSAQANLNILMSEIRIKKREINRYQTLLEKGAVAEIVLDKMKDDLFISETKILKLKAAIDAINVDLEQTQLKSPIDGIVLQILVREGERPNSSGVINVGANQLMEALIEVYESDIDRVQMGQAVDLISENGGFNGSLSGQVTLISPQVRQRRVLSTDPTGDADSRVIEVRVKLDNSSAKKVSHLTGMKVIARFQP
;
A
#
# COMPACT_ATOMS: atom_id res chain seq x y z
N MET A 1 -21.00 -54.08 1.34
CA MET A 1 -21.06 -55.31 0.53
C MET A 1 -19.66 -55.64 0.06
N PHE A 2 -19.14 -56.82 0.58
CA PHE A 2 -17.97 -57.57 0.09
C PHE A 2 -16.57 -56.88 0.05
N LYS A 3 -15.45 -57.51 0.48
CA LYS A 3 -15.12 -58.66 1.34
C LYS A 3 -13.61 -58.63 1.52
N TYR A 4 -13.18 -58.97 2.71
CA TYR A 4 -11.82 -59.35 3.12
C TYR A 4 -11.14 -60.32 2.14
N LEU A 5 -9.81 -60.23 2.06
CA LEU A 5 -9.01 -61.44 1.95
C LEU A 5 -7.62 -61.21 2.61
N SER A 6 -7.42 -61.96 3.68
CA SER A 6 -6.15 -62.21 4.37
C SER A 6 -5.43 -63.40 3.70
N LEU A 7 -4.09 -63.38 3.63
CA LEU A 7 -3.34 -64.58 3.37
C LEU A 7 -2.11 -64.63 4.28
N LYS A 8 -2.16 -65.60 5.25
CA LYS A 8 -1.04 -66.13 6.04
C LYS A 8 -0.39 -67.24 5.23
N ILE A 9 0.95 -67.37 5.29
CA ILE A 9 1.71 -68.64 5.11
C ILE A 9 3.10 -68.35 5.74
N LEU A 10 3.47 -68.87 6.85
CA LEU A 10 3.91 -70.23 7.36
C LEU A 10 5.43 -70.42 7.21
N PHE A 11 6.06 -70.53 8.37
CA PHE A 11 7.45 -71.03 8.64
C PHE A 11 7.70 -72.45 8.12
N PRO A 12 8.98 -72.89 7.94
CA PRO A 12 9.47 -73.82 8.91
C PRO A 12 10.90 -73.66 9.41
N LEU A 13 11.09 -74.27 10.60
CA LEU A 13 12.27 -74.58 11.35
C LEU A 13 13.30 -75.44 10.57
N GLY A 14 14.57 -75.36 11.03
CA GLY A 14 15.47 -76.48 10.89
C GLY A 14 16.96 -76.21 11.07
N ILE A 15 17.44 -76.50 12.24
CA ILE A 15 18.69 -77.29 12.51
C ILE A 15 20.03 -76.57 12.60
N THR A 16 20.57 -76.51 13.84
CA THR A 16 22.00 -76.43 14.22
C THR A 16 22.74 -77.66 13.86
N PRO A 17 24.13 -77.71 13.78
CA PRO A 17 24.95 -78.00 14.90
C PRO A 17 26.31 -77.26 15.02
N LEU A 18 26.73 -76.89 16.20
CA LEU A 18 27.83 -77.33 17.03
C LEU A 18 29.16 -77.82 16.34
N CYS A 19 30.25 -77.10 16.59
CA CYS A 19 31.65 -77.53 16.74
C CYS A 19 32.48 -76.40 17.33
N VAL A 20 32.81 -76.39 18.60
CA VAL A 20 33.92 -76.91 19.41
C VAL A 20 35.29 -76.32 19.02
N LEU A 21 35.79 -75.48 19.93
CA LEU A 21 37.15 -75.31 20.50
C LEU A 21 38.38 -75.43 19.58
N LEU A 22 39.19 -74.36 19.57
CA LEU A 22 40.63 -74.49 19.94
C LEU A 22 41.13 -73.17 20.54
N LEU A 23 41.61 -73.23 21.74
CA LEU A 23 42.41 -72.26 22.47
C LEU A 23 43.81 -72.19 21.90
N SER A 24 44.33 -70.99 21.63
CA SER A 24 45.79 -70.76 21.71
C SER A 24 45.96 -69.25 22.05
N GLY A 25 46.60 -69.06 23.18
CA GLY A 25 46.95 -67.84 23.80
C GLY A 25 48.05 -67.12 23.01
N CYS A 26 48.22 -65.89 23.34
CA CYS A 26 49.42 -65.14 23.61
C CYS A 26 49.25 -63.65 23.28
N ASP A 27 49.57 -62.98 24.28
CA ASP A 27 50.35 -61.76 24.41
C ASP A 27 49.56 -60.40 24.48
N ASN A 28 49.59 -60.06 25.73
CA ASN A 28 49.16 -58.73 26.21
C ASN A 28 50.26 -57.73 25.89
N LYS A 29 50.05 -56.90 24.83
CA LYS A 29 50.76 -55.65 24.67
C LYS A 29 49.76 -54.52 24.84
N ASN A 30 49.79 -53.92 26.01
CA ASN A 30 49.18 -52.63 26.28
C ASN A 30 49.71 -51.60 25.28
N LEU A 31 48.97 -51.32 24.22
CA LEU A 31 49.09 -50.16 23.44
C LEU A 31 48.21 -49.10 24.11
N GLU A 32 48.81 -48.21 24.92
CA GLU A 32 48.26 -46.96 25.34
C GLU A 32 48.06 -46.13 24.09
N VAL A 33 46.84 -46.17 23.51
CA VAL A 33 46.41 -45.21 22.52
C VAL A 33 46.09 -43.94 23.29
N ASN A 34 47.11 -43.09 23.40
CA ASN A 34 46.98 -41.74 23.87
C ASN A 34 46.23 -40.96 22.79
N GLN A 35 44.90 -41.14 22.70
CA GLN A 35 44.02 -40.28 21.91
C GLN A 35 43.91 -38.95 22.64
N SER A 36 44.83 -38.04 22.35
CA SER A 36 44.62 -36.62 22.53
C SER A 36 43.33 -36.25 21.75
N LEU A 37 42.22 -36.29 22.44
CA LEU A 37 40.99 -35.69 21.97
C LEU A 37 41.28 -34.20 21.87
N LYS A 38 41.69 -33.77 20.68
CA LYS A 38 41.73 -32.36 20.33
C LYS A 38 40.30 -31.86 20.50
N GLU A 39 40.06 -31.19 21.60
CA GLU A 39 38.82 -30.48 21.87
C GLU A 39 38.51 -29.65 20.62
N ILE A 40 37.57 -30.09 19.78
CA ILE A 40 37.06 -29.31 18.68
C ILE A 40 36.31 -28.19 19.38
N LYS A 41 36.95 -27.04 19.52
CA LYS A 41 36.29 -25.80 19.86
C LYS A 41 35.22 -25.62 18.80
N VAL A 42 33.97 -25.91 19.13
CA VAL A 42 32.80 -25.54 18.36
C VAL A 42 32.82 -24.01 18.40
N VAL A 43 33.38 -23.42 17.35
CA VAL A 43 33.21 -22.01 17.12
C VAL A 43 31.74 -21.88 16.79
N ASP A 44 30.97 -21.32 17.70
CA ASP A 44 29.61 -20.87 17.42
C ASP A 44 29.70 -19.92 16.22
N ARG A 45 29.56 -20.49 15.03
CA ARG A 45 29.38 -19.69 13.82
C ARG A 45 28.00 -19.09 13.97
N ILE A 46 27.96 -17.80 14.28
CA ILE A 46 26.73 -17.03 14.17
C ILE A 46 26.32 -17.12 12.69
N GLU A 47 25.40 -18.04 12.42
CA GLU A 47 24.86 -18.19 11.07
C GLU A 47 24.02 -16.95 10.75
N GLY A 48 24.49 -16.15 9.78
CA GLY A 48 23.75 -15.00 9.30
C GLY A 48 22.42 -15.43 8.68
N VAL A 49 21.35 -14.70 8.93
CA VAL A 49 20.06 -14.92 8.30
C VAL A 49 20.11 -14.43 6.86
N ALA A 50 19.67 -15.28 5.92
CA ALA A 50 19.47 -14.90 4.53
C ALA A 50 18.01 -15.13 4.14
N ALA A 51 17.39 -14.17 3.51
CA ALA A 51 15.98 -14.24 3.14
C ALA A 51 15.69 -13.54 1.81
N LEU A 52 14.64 -13.99 1.12
CA LEU A 52 14.17 -13.39 -0.12
C LEU A 52 13.29 -12.18 0.15
N GLY A 53 13.33 -11.24 -0.77
CA GLY A 53 12.47 -10.07 -0.73
C GLY A 53 12.35 -9.38 -2.08
N GLN A 54 11.71 -8.24 -2.06
CA GLN A 54 11.57 -7.39 -3.24
C GLN A 54 11.80 -5.93 -2.89
N LEU A 55 12.33 -5.17 -3.87
CA LEU A 55 12.51 -3.74 -3.77
C LEU A 55 11.17 -3.03 -3.98
N ASN A 56 10.82 -2.12 -3.10
CA ASN A 56 9.63 -1.29 -3.21
C ASN A 56 9.97 0.19 -2.94
N PRO A 57 9.16 1.13 -3.46
CA PRO A 57 9.21 2.50 -3.01
C PRO A 57 8.89 2.58 -1.51
N PHE A 58 9.52 3.49 -0.80
CA PHE A 58 9.23 3.71 0.61
C PHE A 58 7.75 4.05 0.83
N GLY A 59 7.10 3.37 1.75
CA GLY A 59 5.65 3.49 2.01
C GLY A 59 4.79 2.75 0.99
N GLU A 60 5.36 1.79 0.26
CA GLU A 60 4.72 0.92 -0.71
C GLU A 60 4.18 1.64 -1.96
N VAL A 61 3.69 0.86 -2.92
CA VAL A 61 3.01 1.36 -4.11
C VAL A 61 1.60 1.83 -3.74
N ARG A 62 1.30 3.09 -4.01
CA ARG A 62 -0.04 3.65 -3.79
C ARG A 62 -0.89 3.50 -5.04
N LYS A 63 -2.02 2.83 -4.86
CA LYS A 63 -3.05 2.69 -5.90
C LYS A 63 -4.01 3.86 -5.80
N LEU A 64 -4.00 4.73 -6.79
CA LEU A 64 -4.90 5.88 -6.85
C LEU A 64 -6.22 5.43 -7.47
N ALA A 65 -7.29 5.52 -6.70
CA ALA A 65 -8.63 5.17 -7.16
C ALA A 65 -9.32 6.37 -7.82
N ALA A 66 -10.27 6.09 -8.71
CA ALA A 66 -11.15 7.13 -9.21
C ALA A 66 -12.07 7.65 -8.09
N PRO A 67 -12.45 8.93 -8.12
CA PRO A 67 -13.46 9.46 -7.21
C PRO A 67 -14.80 8.76 -7.42
N ASN A 68 -15.52 8.52 -6.34
CA ASN A 68 -16.85 7.94 -6.39
C ASN A 68 -17.88 9.07 -6.50
N SER A 69 -18.56 9.18 -7.63
CA SER A 69 -19.54 10.24 -7.89
C SER A 69 -20.91 10.01 -7.21
N GLY A 70 -20.97 9.24 -6.15
CA GLY A 70 -22.22 9.01 -5.39
C GLY A 70 -23.33 8.41 -6.26
N LYS A 71 -24.27 9.25 -6.73
CA LYS A 71 -25.45 8.82 -7.48
C LYS A 71 -25.18 8.40 -8.94
N GLY A 72 -23.98 8.58 -9.48
CA GLY A 72 -23.68 8.37 -10.91
C GLY A 72 -22.74 7.20 -11.22
N GLY A 73 -22.25 6.47 -10.20
CA GLY A 73 -21.21 5.46 -10.38
C GLY A 73 -19.84 6.08 -10.69
N THR A 74 -18.86 5.24 -11.06
CA THR A 74 -17.50 5.67 -11.40
C THR A 74 -17.50 6.44 -12.73
N PRO A 75 -17.03 7.71 -12.78
CA PRO A 75 -16.94 8.46 -14.02
C PRO A 75 -15.87 7.87 -14.96
N ARG A 76 -15.95 8.20 -16.26
CA ARG A 76 -14.92 7.81 -17.23
C ARG A 76 -13.71 8.73 -17.09
N LEU A 77 -12.54 8.19 -17.39
CA LEU A 77 -11.33 8.96 -17.55
C LEU A 77 -11.44 9.82 -18.84
N SER A 78 -11.48 11.13 -18.68
CA SER A 78 -11.58 12.05 -19.81
C SER A 78 -10.23 12.40 -20.39
N LYS A 79 -9.26 12.70 -19.52
CA LYS A 79 -7.89 13.06 -19.90
C LYS A 79 -6.89 12.47 -18.90
N LEU A 80 -5.78 12.01 -19.43
CA LEU A 80 -4.62 11.57 -18.69
C LEU A 80 -3.46 12.53 -18.97
N LEU A 81 -2.92 13.15 -17.92
CA LEU A 81 -1.93 14.23 -18.06
C LEU A 81 -0.48 13.77 -17.84
N ILE A 82 -0.29 12.47 -17.62
CA ILE A 82 1.01 11.85 -17.28
C ILE A 82 1.20 10.56 -18.07
N ARG A 83 2.44 10.08 -18.07
CA ARG A 83 2.86 8.80 -18.65
C ARG A 83 3.54 7.94 -17.59
N GLU A 84 3.63 6.64 -17.84
CA GLU A 84 4.45 5.74 -17.01
C GLU A 84 5.91 6.19 -17.05
N GLY A 85 6.54 6.24 -15.88
CA GLY A 85 7.89 6.75 -15.68
C GLY A 85 8.01 8.25 -15.40
N ASP A 86 6.93 9.02 -15.54
CA ASP A 86 6.97 10.46 -15.24
C ASP A 86 7.16 10.72 -13.75
N SER A 87 8.00 11.71 -13.44
CA SER A 87 8.11 12.24 -12.07
C SER A 87 6.92 13.15 -11.76
N ILE A 88 6.37 12.99 -10.58
CA ILE A 88 5.19 13.73 -10.10
C ILE A 88 5.48 14.39 -8.76
N ILE A 89 4.82 15.52 -8.51
CA ILE A 89 4.85 16.21 -7.23
C ILE A 89 3.50 16.09 -6.52
N LYS A 90 3.50 16.22 -5.21
CA LYS A 90 2.29 16.26 -4.40
C LYS A 90 1.31 17.31 -4.93
N ASP A 91 0.02 16.98 -4.93
CA ASP A 91 -1.10 17.79 -5.40
C ASP A 91 -1.11 18.08 -6.93
N GLN A 92 -0.16 17.54 -7.70
CA GLN A 92 -0.18 17.58 -9.16
C GLN A 92 -1.41 16.84 -9.70
N ILE A 93 -2.10 17.44 -10.67
CA ILE A 93 -3.22 16.81 -11.36
C ILE A 93 -2.67 15.76 -12.34
N LEU A 94 -3.08 14.51 -12.16
CA LEU A 94 -2.66 13.37 -12.97
C LEU A 94 -3.70 13.02 -14.03
N ALA A 95 -4.99 13.15 -13.68
CA ALA A 95 -6.09 12.77 -14.53
C ALA A 95 -7.33 13.63 -14.29
N VAL A 96 -8.21 13.73 -15.29
CA VAL A 96 -9.49 14.46 -15.25
C VAL A 96 -10.61 13.54 -15.72
N PHE A 97 -11.76 13.59 -15.04
CA PHE A 97 -12.93 12.75 -15.31
C PHE A 97 -14.04 13.51 -16.09
N ASP A 98 -14.89 12.74 -16.78
CA ASP A 98 -15.91 13.23 -17.72
C ASP A 98 -17.13 13.91 -17.06
N ASN A 99 -17.28 13.81 -15.76
CA ASN A 99 -18.34 14.49 -14.99
C ASN A 99 -18.07 15.98 -14.75
N ARG A 100 -16.85 16.47 -14.98
CA ARG A 100 -16.43 17.85 -14.74
C ARG A 100 -17.26 18.91 -15.49
N PRO A 101 -17.50 18.81 -16.82
CA PRO A 101 -18.25 19.82 -17.54
C PRO A 101 -19.69 20.01 -17.03
N LYS A 102 -20.32 18.91 -16.60
CA LYS A 102 -21.65 18.96 -16.00
C LYS A 102 -21.66 19.73 -14.68
N LEU A 103 -20.67 19.49 -13.82
CA LEU A 103 -20.54 20.19 -12.54
C LEU A 103 -20.20 21.68 -12.75
N GLU A 104 -19.37 22.02 -13.73
CA GLU A 104 -19.08 23.43 -14.10
C GLU A 104 -20.35 24.15 -14.57
N ALA A 105 -21.19 23.49 -15.36
CA ALA A 105 -22.48 24.06 -15.77
C ALA A 105 -23.42 24.25 -14.56
N ASN A 106 -23.47 23.29 -13.64
CA ASN A 106 -24.26 23.40 -12.41
C ASN A 106 -23.76 24.54 -11.51
N LEU A 107 -22.44 24.69 -11.36
CA LEU A 107 -21.84 25.80 -10.63
C LEU A 107 -22.25 27.15 -11.20
N LYS A 108 -22.13 27.29 -12.52
CA LYS A 108 -22.52 28.52 -13.23
C LYS A 108 -24.01 28.86 -13.02
N SER A 109 -24.88 27.85 -13.06
CA SER A 109 -26.32 28.03 -12.78
C SER A 109 -26.58 28.47 -11.34
N ALA A 110 -25.91 27.79 -10.35
CA ALA A 110 -26.05 28.13 -8.93
C ALA A 110 -25.54 29.56 -8.63
N GLN A 111 -24.43 29.98 -9.25
CA GLN A 111 -23.90 31.34 -9.14
C GLN A 111 -24.86 32.40 -9.75
N ALA A 112 -25.48 32.10 -10.91
CA ALA A 112 -26.47 32.96 -11.51
C ALA A 112 -27.69 33.14 -10.57
N ASN A 113 -28.19 32.08 -9.98
CA ASN A 113 -29.30 32.12 -9.00
C ASN A 113 -28.93 32.94 -7.77
N LEU A 114 -27.70 32.81 -7.27
CA LEU A 114 -27.20 33.64 -6.17
C LEU A 114 -27.21 35.14 -6.53
N ASN A 115 -26.74 35.48 -7.72
CA ASN A 115 -26.71 36.86 -8.20
C ASN A 115 -28.12 37.48 -8.35
N ILE A 116 -29.08 36.67 -8.82
CA ILE A 116 -30.50 37.08 -8.92
C ILE A 116 -31.02 37.39 -7.50
N LEU A 117 -30.85 36.46 -6.55
CA LEU A 117 -31.33 36.63 -5.18
C LEU A 117 -30.67 37.84 -4.48
N MET A 118 -29.37 38.04 -4.69
CA MET A 118 -28.65 39.23 -4.18
C MET A 118 -29.24 40.55 -4.74
N SER A 119 -29.66 40.55 -6.01
CA SER A 119 -30.31 41.69 -6.65
C SER A 119 -31.71 41.94 -6.08
N GLU A 120 -32.49 40.88 -5.84
CA GLU A 120 -33.79 40.99 -5.19
C GLU A 120 -33.67 41.54 -3.76
N ILE A 121 -32.71 41.07 -2.97
CA ILE A 121 -32.43 41.62 -1.63
C ILE A 121 -32.09 43.09 -1.67
N ARG A 122 -31.28 43.53 -2.68
CA ARG A 122 -30.94 44.93 -2.83
C ARG A 122 -32.18 45.80 -3.10
N ILE A 123 -33.12 45.27 -3.90
CA ILE A 123 -34.40 45.93 -4.17
C ILE A 123 -35.24 46.02 -2.88
N LYS A 124 -35.42 44.90 -2.18
CA LYS A 124 -36.17 44.85 -0.91
C LYS A 124 -35.60 45.82 0.13
N LYS A 125 -34.28 45.89 0.29
CA LYS A 125 -33.63 46.85 1.21
C LYS A 125 -33.94 48.30 0.85
N ARG A 126 -33.94 48.65 -0.43
CA ARG A 126 -34.33 49.99 -0.87
C ARG A 126 -35.80 50.30 -0.60
N GLU A 127 -36.69 49.32 -0.78
CA GLU A 127 -38.10 49.45 -0.46
C GLU A 127 -38.32 49.65 1.05
N ILE A 128 -37.70 48.82 1.87
CA ILE A 128 -37.77 48.95 3.33
C ILE A 128 -37.35 50.37 3.80
N ASN A 129 -36.23 50.87 3.27
CA ASN A 129 -35.76 52.22 3.58
C ASN A 129 -36.78 53.30 3.19
N ARG A 130 -37.47 53.15 2.06
CA ARG A 130 -38.53 54.07 1.60
C ARG A 130 -39.73 53.99 2.53
N TYR A 131 -40.18 52.80 2.87
CA TYR A 131 -41.32 52.61 3.77
C TYR A 131 -41.02 53.07 5.21
N GLN A 132 -39.79 52.98 5.65
CA GLN A 132 -39.36 53.52 6.94
C GLN A 132 -39.52 55.03 6.99
N THR A 133 -39.14 55.76 5.95
CA THR A 133 -39.37 57.22 5.83
C THR A 133 -40.87 57.57 5.78
N LEU A 134 -41.70 56.72 5.18
CA LEU A 134 -43.16 56.93 5.13
C LEU A 134 -43.80 56.65 6.50
N LEU A 135 -43.33 55.68 7.25
CA LEU A 135 -43.79 55.42 8.60
C LEU A 135 -43.49 56.57 9.55
N GLU A 136 -42.27 57.17 9.45
CA GLU A 136 -41.91 58.37 10.23
C GLU A 136 -42.83 59.57 9.96
N LYS A 137 -43.44 59.59 8.77
CA LYS A 137 -44.44 60.63 8.36
C LYS A 137 -45.90 60.22 8.66
N GLY A 138 -46.11 59.06 9.30
CA GLY A 138 -47.45 58.54 9.63
C GLY A 138 -48.26 58.07 8.40
N ALA A 139 -47.61 57.83 7.23
CA ALA A 139 -48.28 57.50 5.99
C ALA A 139 -48.49 55.97 5.76
N VAL A 140 -47.90 55.10 6.59
CA VAL A 140 -48.03 53.65 6.50
C VAL A 140 -48.14 53.05 7.92
N ALA A 141 -48.73 51.87 8.03
CA ALA A 141 -48.81 51.11 9.31
C ALA A 141 -47.51 50.33 9.55
N GLU A 142 -47.07 50.27 10.82
CA GLU A 142 -45.85 49.56 11.26
C GLU A 142 -45.85 48.08 10.87
N ILE A 143 -47.00 47.40 10.93
CA ILE A 143 -47.17 45.98 10.58
C ILE A 143 -46.72 45.70 9.11
N VAL A 144 -46.85 46.68 8.22
CA VAL A 144 -46.40 46.52 6.82
C VAL A 144 -44.88 46.49 6.76
N LEU A 145 -44.21 47.39 7.49
CA LEU A 145 -42.76 47.45 7.54
C LEU A 145 -42.16 46.15 8.19
N ASP A 146 -42.78 45.68 9.23
CA ASP A 146 -42.36 44.46 9.94
C ASP A 146 -42.45 43.21 9.00
N LYS A 147 -43.56 43.07 8.26
CA LYS A 147 -43.69 42.01 7.26
C LYS A 147 -42.61 42.11 6.17
N MET A 148 -42.26 43.29 5.74
CA MET A 148 -41.19 43.50 4.71
C MET A 148 -39.81 43.10 5.27
N LYS A 149 -39.53 43.36 6.55
CA LYS A 149 -38.31 42.95 7.23
C LYS A 149 -38.25 41.42 7.38
N ASP A 150 -39.36 40.76 7.72
CA ASP A 150 -39.44 39.31 7.77
C ASP A 150 -39.19 38.66 6.42
N ASP A 151 -39.80 39.22 5.33
CA ASP A 151 -39.57 38.77 3.95
C ASP A 151 -38.12 38.99 3.49
N LEU A 152 -37.47 40.04 3.99
CA LEU A 152 -36.03 40.26 3.74
C LEU A 152 -35.20 39.22 4.47
N PHE A 153 -35.47 38.97 5.74
CA PHE A 153 -34.76 37.96 6.53
C PHE A 153 -34.85 36.58 5.92
N ILE A 154 -36.06 36.18 5.45
CA ILE A 154 -36.23 34.92 4.72
C ILE A 154 -35.35 34.87 3.48
N SER A 155 -35.29 35.99 2.72
CA SER A 155 -34.48 36.07 1.48
C SER A 155 -32.97 36.00 1.80
N GLU A 156 -32.51 36.61 2.88
CA GLU A 156 -31.13 36.58 3.33
C GLU A 156 -30.75 35.14 3.80
N THR A 157 -31.67 34.42 4.45
CA THR A 157 -31.46 33.01 4.82
C THR A 157 -31.35 32.12 3.57
N LYS A 158 -32.07 32.39 2.50
CA LYS A 158 -31.94 31.67 1.23
C LYS A 158 -30.55 31.80 0.61
N ILE A 159 -29.86 32.96 0.79
CA ILE A 159 -28.45 33.13 0.35
C ILE A 159 -27.54 32.09 1.03
N LEU A 160 -27.69 31.85 2.33
CA LEU A 160 -26.86 30.89 3.04
C LEU A 160 -27.02 29.48 2.44
N LYS A 161 -28.27 29.10 2.14
CA LYS A 161 -28.56 27.82 1.48
C LYS A 161 -27.90 27.71 0.10
N LEU A 162 -27.97 28.77 -0.72
CA LEU A 162 -27.34 28.77 -2.05
C LEU A 162 -25.83 28.75 -1.97
N LYS A 163 -25.21 29.48 -1.04
CA LYS A 163 -23.76 29.44 -0.81
C LYS A 163 -23.31 28.02 -0.43
N ALA A 164 -24.00 27.39 0.52
CA ALA A 164 -23.69 25.99 0.89
C ALA A 164 -23.82 25.02 -0.30
N ALA A 165 -24.81 25.23 -1.19
CA ALA A 165 -24.95 24.43 -2.41
C ALA A 165 -23.80 24.68 -3.40
N ILE A 166 -23.32 25.91 -3.54
CA ILE A 166 -22.15 26.25 -4.36
C ILE A 166 -20.89 25.59 -3.79
N ASP A 167 -20.70 25.65 -2.46
CA ASP A 167 -19.54 25.03 -1.80
C ASP A 167 -19.54 23.51 -2.02
N ALA A 168 -20.69 22.86 -1.92
CA ALA A 168 -20.82 21.44 -2.23
C ALA A 168 -20.42 21.12 -3.69
N ILE A 169 -20.86 21.92 -4.66
CA ILE A 169 -20.47 21.73 -6.08
C ILE A 169 -18.97 21.95 -6.26
N ASN A 170 -18.34 22.88 -5.57
CA ASN A 170 -16.90 23.11 -5.64
C ASN A 170 -16.12 21.88 -5.11
N VAL A 171 -16.57 21.26 -4.01
CA VAL A 171 -15.99 20.01 -3.50
C VAL A 171 -16.13 18.90 -4.54
N ASP A 172 -17.30 18.76 -5.17
CA ASP A 172 -17.52 17.77 -6.22
C ASP A 172 -16.60 18.03 -7.44
N LEU A 173 -16.37 19.31 -7.79
CA LEU A 173 -15.44 19.69 -8.87
C LEU A 173 -13.99 19.33 -8.56
N GLU A 174 -13.55 19.51 -7.34
CA GLU A 174 -12.21 19.06 -6.93
C GLU A 174 -12.05 17.55 -7.09
N GLN A 175 -13.09 16.78 -6.76
CA GLN A 175 -13.11 15.34 -6.92
C GLN A 175 -13.13 14.87 -8.39
N THR A 176 -13.38 15.76 -9.36
CA THR A 176 -13.26 15.42 -10.78
C THR A 176 -11.81 15.29 -11.27
N GLN A 177 -10.85 15.59 -10.41
CA GLN A 177 -9.43 15.53 -10.72
C GLN A 177 -8.76 14.51 -9.80
N LEU A 178 -7.96 13.63 -10.37
CA LEU A 178 -7.08 12.75 -9.61
C LEU A 178 -5.76 13.48 -9.39
N LYS A 179 -5.43 13.75 -8.12
CA LYS A 179 -4.19 14.40 -7.72
C LYS A 179 -3.23 13.42 -7.07
N SER A 180 -1.93 13.66 -7.21
CA SER A 180 -0.92 12.88 -6.51
C SER A 180 -0.92 13.19 -5.01
N PRO A 181 -0.96 12.17 -4.12
CA PRO A 181 -0.84 12.38 -2.69
C PRO A 181 0.61 12.51 -2.20
N ILE A 182 1.60 12.30 -3.08
CA ILE A 182 3.03 12.27 -2.75
C ILE A 182 3.88 12.81 -3.89
N ASP A 183 5.11 13.20 -3.57
CA ASP A 183 6.18 13.34 -4.54
C ASP A 183 6.68 11.93 -4.94
N GLY A 184 6.85 11.67 -6.23
CA GLY A 184 7.22 10.33 -6.65
C GLY A 184 7.30 10.14 -8.16
N ILE A 185 7.03 8.91 -8.58
CA ILE A 185 7.04 8.48 -9.97
C ILE A 185 5.77 7.68 -10.30
N VAL A 186 5.28 7.80 -11.51
CA VAL A 186 4.20 6.97 -12.05
C VAL A 186 4.75 5.60 -12.41
N LEU A 187 4.30 4.58 -11.71
CA LEU A 187 4.78 3.20 -11.92
C LEU A 187 3.97 2.48 -13.00
N GLN A 188 2.66 2.66 -12.99
CA GLN A 188 1.77 1.98 -13.92
C GLN A 188 0.45 2.75 -14.10
N ILE A 189 -0.05 2.77 -15.33
CA ILE A 189 -1.36 3.30 -15.69
C ILE A 189 -2.29 2.13 -15.97
N LEU A 190 -3.36 2.03 -15.19
CA LEU A 190 -4.31 0.91 -15.23
C LEU A 190 -5.53 1.17 -16.13
N VAL A 191 -5.77 2.45 -16.48
CA VAL A 191 -6.98 2.89 -17.20
C VAL A 191 -6.58 3.90 -18.28
N ARG A 192 -7.15 3.75 -19.47
CA ARG A 192 -6.93 4.64 -20.61
C ARG A 192 -8.03 5.68 -20.72
N GLU A 193 -7.77 6.76 -21.48
CA GLU A 193 -8.78 7.76 -21.80
C GLU A 193 -10.01 7.11 -22.45
N GLY A 194 -11.20 7.51 -22.00
CA GLY A 194 -12.48 6.95 -22.42
C GLY A 194 -12.96 5.72 -21.64
N GLU A 195 -12.10 5.07 -20.87
CA GLU A 195 -12.46 3.92 -20.05
C GLU A 195 -13.04 4.31 -18.68
N ARG A 196 -13.76 3.39 -18.08
CA ARG A 196 -14.23 3.50 -16.68
C ARG A 196 -13.30 2.72 -15.76
N PRO A 197 -12.74 3.36 -14.74
CA PRO A 197 -11.96 2.66 -13.72
C PRO A 197 -12.77 1.60 -12.98
N ASN A 198 -12.09 0.52 -12.67
CA ASN A 198 -12.61 -0.57 -11.85
C ASN A 198 -11.98 -0.55 -10.43
N SER A 199 -12.15 -1.62 -9.67
CA SER A 199 -11.58 -1.78 -8.32
C SER A 199 -10.04 -1.82 -8.28
N SER A 200 -9.37 -1.99 -9.41
CA SER A 200 -7.90 -1.97 -9.48
C SER A 200 -7.32 -0.56 -9.35
N GLY A 201 -8.16 0.48 -9.50
CA GLY A 201 -7.73 1.88 -9.48
C GLY A 201 -7.43 2.44 -10.86
N VAL A 202 -6.80 3.62 -10.91
CA VAL A 202 -6.47 4.36 -12.13
C VAL A 202 -4.97 4.32 -12.41
N ILE A 203 -4.17 4.63 -11.39
CA ILE A 203 -2.72 4.82 -11.49
C ILE A 203 -2.05 4.25 -10.24
N ASN A 204 -0.93 3.57 -10.44
CA ASN A 204 -0.02 3.18 -9.37
C ASN A 204 1.14 4.18 -9.31
N VAL A 205 1.38 4.77 -8.14
CA VAL A 205 2.48 5.71 -7.90
C VAL A 205 3.35 5.23 -6.74
N GLY A 206 4.62 5.58 -6.77
CA GLY A 206 5.57 5.26 -5.70
C GLY A 206 6.54 6.42 -5.44
N ALA A 207 7.07 6.50 -4.23
CA ALA A 207 8.13 7.44 -3.91
C ALA A 207 9.40 7.07 -4.71
N ASN A 208 10.06 8.05 -5.35
CA ASN A 208 11.24 7.77 -6.16
C ASN A 208 12.56 8.06 -5.43
N GLN A 209 12.52 8.81 -4.34
CA GLN A 209 13.74 9.23 -3.62
C GLN A 209 14.15 8.26 -2.52
N LEU A 210 13.21 7.50 -2.00
CA LEU A 210 13.42 6.56 -0.91
C LEU A 210 12.94 5.17 -1.35
N MET A 211 13.80 4.19 -1.19
CA MET A 211 13.50 2.79 -1.47
C MET A 211 13.62 1.96 -0.21
N GLU A 212 12.79 0.95 -0.11
CA GLU A 212 12.84 -0.08 0.93
C GLU A 212 12.82 -1.47 0.29
N ALA A 213 13.29 -2.46 1.02
CA ALA A 213 13.12 -3.85 0.65
C ALA A 213 12.14 -4.50 1.61
N LEU A 214 11.14 -5.18 1.08
CA LEU A 214 10.26 -6.06 1.83
C LEU A 214 10.86 -7.45 1.81
N ILE A 215 11.36 -7.91 2.95
CA ILE A 215 12.05 -9.18 3.09
C ILE A 215 11.14 -10.16 3.83
N GLU A 216 11.00 -11.37 3.30
CA GLU A 216 10.21 -12.44 3.89
C GLU A 216 11.13 -13.40 4.65
N VAL A 217 11.25 -13.19 5.95
CA VAL A 217 12.05 -14.02 6.86
C VAL A 217 11.18 -15.17 7.37
N TYR A 218 11.71 -16.37 7.37
CA TYR A 218 11.01 -17.54 7.95
C TYR A 218 10.77 -17.36 9.46
N GLU A 219 9.63 -17.89 9.93
CA GLU A 219 9.26 -17.86 11.35
C GLU A 219 10.36 -18.47 12.26
N SER A 220 11.09 -19.47 11.77
CA SER A 220 12.21 -20.10 12.49
C SER A 220 13.44 -19.19 12.67
N ASP A 221 13.58 -18.16 11.84
CA ASP A 221 14.79 -17.33 11.78
C ASP A 221 14.59 -15.93 12.34
N ILE A 222 13.33 -15.57 12.63
CA ILE A 222 12.99 -14.19 13.02
C ILE A 222 13.64 -13.74 14.33
N ASP A 223 13.86 -14.64 15.26
CA ASP A 223 14.50 -14.35 16.55
C ASP A 223 15.93 -13.81 16.40
N ARG A 224 16.56 -14.08 15.25
CA ARG A 224 17.91 -13.61 14.90
C ARG A 224 17.92 -12.29 14.18
N VAL A 225 16.73 -11.69 13.89
CA VAL A 225 16.59 -10.41 13.22
C VAL A 225 16.19 -9.35 14.22
N GLN A 226 16.92 -8.23 14.23
CA GLN A 226 16.71 -7.14 15.17
C GLN A 226 16.44 -5.82 14.48
N MET A 227 15.68 -4.96 15.15
CA MET A 227 15.47 -3.57 14.70
C MET A 227 16.80 -2.80 14.64
N GLY A 228 17.01 -2.06 13.53
CA GLY A 228 18.25 -1.30 13.31
C GLY A 228 19.43 -2.13 12.80
N GLN A 229 19.27 -3.45 12.65
CA GLN A 229 20.31 -4.34 12.13
C GLN A 229 20.67 -3.97 10.69
N ALA A 230 21.97 -3.99 10.38
CA ALA A 230 22.47 -3.75 9.04
C ALA A 230 22.18 -4.95 8.13
N VAL A 231 21.78 -4.66 6.89
CA VAL A 231 21.41 -5.67 5.89
C VAL A 231 22.06 -5.33 4.57
N ASP A 232 22.69 -6.32 3.96
CA ASP A 232 23.19 -6.25 2.60
C ASP A 232 22.23 -6.96 1.65
N LEU A 233 21.85 -6.27 0.58
CA LEU A 233 20.93 -6.77 -0.43
C LEU A 233 21.66 -7.00 -1.75
N ILE A 234 21.48 -8.17 -2.32
CA ILE A 234 22.02 -8.52 -3.65
C ILE A 234 20.86 -8.85 -4.58
N SER A 235 21.02 -8.60 -5.87
CA SER A 235 20.03 -9.00 -6.86
C SER A 235 19.97 -10.52 -6.98
N GLU A 236 18.78 -11.11 -6.98
CA GLU A 236 18.61 -12.55 -7.22
C GLU A 236 18.98 -12.92 -8.67
N ASN A 237 18.60 -12.10 -9.64
CA ASN A 237 18.69 -12.38 -11.07
C ASN A 237 19.59 -11.40 -11.84
N GLY A 238 20.50 -10.68 -11.18
CA GLY A 238 21.46 -9.81 -11.85
C GLY A 238 20.93 -8.47 -12.35
N GLY A 239 19.82 -7.96 -11.81
CA GLY A 239 19.22 -6.69 -12.23
C GLY A 239 20.01 -5.43 -11.82
N PHE A 240 20.94 -5.56 -10.87
CA PHE A 240 21.95 -4.55 -10.54
C PHE A 240 23.25 -5.22 -10.08
N ASN A 241 24.37 -4.51 -10.23
CA ASN A 241 25.68 -5.01 -9.83
C ASN A 241 26.06 -4.57 -8.40
N GLY A 242 26.74 -5.47 -7.66
CA GLY A 242 27.19 -5.24 -6.31
C GLY A 242 26.11 -5.46 -5.27
N SER A 243 26.29 -4.88 -4.10
CA SER A 243 25.35 -4.91 -2.98
C SER A 243 24.73 -3.53 -2.73
N LEU A 244 23.52 -3.54 -2.18
CA LEU A 244 22.85 -2.37 -1.61
C LEU A 244 22.88 -2.52 -0.10
N SER A 245 23.10 -1.43 0.61
CA SER A 245 23.10 -1.42 2.07
C SER A 245 21.83 -0.77 2.60
N GLY A 246 21.34 -1.31 3.71
CA GLY A 246 20.15 -0.80 4.37
C GLY A 246 20.09 -1.22 5.84
N GLN A 247 19.05 -0.78 6.51
CA GLN A 247 18.80 -1.09 7.93
C GLN A 247 17.36 -1.53 8.14
N VAL A 248 17.16 -2.47 9.07
CA VAL A 248 15.84 -2.92 9.50
C VAL A 248 15.10 -1.78 10.18
N THR A 249 13.95 -1.40 9.63
CA THR A 249 13.10 -0.32 10.16
C THR A 249 11.78 -0.82 10.74
N LEU A 250 11.36 -2.02 10.35
CA LEU A 250 10.11 -2.62 10.84
C LEU A 250 10.21 -4.14 10.75
N ILE A 251 9.80 -4.81 11.80
CA ILE A 251 9.51 -6.25 11.82
C ILE A 251 7.99 -6.36 12.01
N SER A 252 7.29 -6.95 11.05
CA SER A 252 5.84 -7.09 11.11
C SER A 252 5.42 -7.97 12.29
N PRO A 253 4.44 -7.57 13.11
CA PRO A 253 3.91 -8.44 14.17
C PRO A 253 3.00 -9.56 13.65
N GLN A 254 2.83 -9.65 12.32
CA GLN A 254 1.93 -10.60 11.67
C GLN A 254 2.71 -11.65 10.88
N VAL A 255 2.47 -12.92 11.18
CA VAL A 255 2.91 -14.05 10.36
C VAL A 255 1.99 -14.18 9.14
N ARG A 256 2.56 -14.33 7.95
CA ARG A 256 1.83 -14.47 6.68
C ARG A 256 2.31 -15.68 5.91
N GLN A 257 1.54 -16.07 4.90
CA GLN A 257 2.03 -16.99 3.88
C GLN A 257 3.00 -16.23 2.94
N ARG A 258 4.00 -16.93 2.47
CA ARG A 258 5.02 -16.43 1.55
C ARG A 258 4.39 -15.93 0.26
N ARG A 259 4.81 -14.75 -0.21
CA ARG A 259 4.36 -14.13 -1.47
C ARG A 259 5.49 -14.03 -2.50
N VAL A 260 6.71 -13.79 -2.05
CA VAL A 260 7.88 -13.72 -2.91
C VAL A 260 8.32 -15.13 -3.22
N LEU A 261 7.87 -15.66 -4.34
CA LEU A 261 8.26 -16.99 -4.79
C LEU A 261 9.74 -17.01 -5.16
N SER A 262 10.48 -17.99 -4.63
CA SER A 262 11.82 -18.31 -5.09
C SER A 262 11.77 -18.75 -6.56
N THR A 263 12.84 -18.51 -7.30
CA THR A 263 13.05 -19.10 -8.63
C THR A 263 13.28 -20.61 -8.56
N ASP A 264 13.56 -21.12 -7.36
CA ASP A 264 13.68 -22.55 -7.09
C ASP A 264 12.29 -23.20 -6.97
N PRO A 265 11.93 -24.13 -7.88
CA PRO A 265 10.63 -24.81 -7.86
C PRO A 265 10.42 -25.72 -6.64
N THR A 266 11.46 -26.03 -5.89
CA THR A 266 11.37 -26.83 -4.66
C THR A 266 11.05 -26.01 -3.42
N GLY A 267 10.93 -24.68 -3.56
CA GLY A 267 10.57 -23.76 -2.48
C GLY A 267 9.18 -24.08 -1.91
N ASP A 268 9.11 -24.25 -0.60
CA ASP A 268 7.89 -24.56 0.14
C ASP A 268 6.90 -23.38 0.05
N ALA A 269 5.85 -23.53 -0.75
CA ALA A 269 4.83 -22.50 -0.98
C ALA A 269 3.97 -22.23 0.28
N ASP A 270 3.93 -23.17 1.22
CA ASP A 270 3.16 -23.06 2.46
C ASP A 270 3.98 -22.50 3.64
N SER A 271 5.20 -22.08 3.39
CA SER A 271 6.08 -21.53 4.44
C SER A 271 5.50 -20.27 5.06
N ARG A 272 5.51 -20.25 6.38
CA ARG A 272 5.15 -19.07 7.18
C ARG A 272 6.33 -18.12 7.26
N VAL A 273 6.04 -16.85 6.97
CA VAL A 273 7.04 -15.78 6.94
C VAL A 273 6.59 -14.57 7.74
N ILE A 274 7.56 -13.84 8.23
CA ILE A 274 7.38 -12.52 8.84
C ILE A 274 8.03 -11.51 7.92
N GLU A 275 7.27 -10.46 7.59
CA GLU A 275 7.73 -9.38 6.73
C GLU A 275 8.64 -8.43 7.51
N VAL A 276 9.85 -8.25 7.02
CA VAL A 276 10.84 -7.31 7.56
C VAL A 276 11.07 -6.21 6.53
N ARG A 277 10.92 -4.95 6.95
CA ARG A 277 11.21 -3.78 6.10
C ARG A 277 12.61 -3.28 6.35
N VAL A 278 13.36 -3.19 5.27
CA VAL A 278 14.73 -2.69 5.26
C VAL A 278 14.77 -1.40 4.45
N LYS A 279 15.01 -0.28 5.11
CA LYS A 279 15.20 1.01 4.46
C LYS A 279 16.60 1.06 3.85
N LEU A 280 16.67 1.33 2.56
CA LEU A 280 17.95 1.51 1.86
C LEU A 280 18.58 2.84 2.24
N ASP A 281 19.91 2.90 2.23
CA ASP A 281 20.63 4.15 2.29
C ASP A 281 20.40 5.00 1.01
N ASN A 282 20.70 6.29 1.08
CA ASN A 282 20.44 7.22 -0.04
C ASN A 282 21.20 6.85 -1.31
N SER A 283 22.40 6.27 -1.18
CA SER A 283 23.22 5.87 -2.32
C SER A 283 22.68 4.62 -3.00
N SER A 284 22.27 3.65 -2.22
CA SER A 284 21.62 2.42 -2.67
C SER A 284 20.25 2.69 -3.27
N ALA A 285 19.42 3.53 -2.62
CA ALA A 285 18.11 3.91 -3.12
C ALA A 285 18.15 4.55 -4.51
N LYS A 286 19.12 5.47 -4.75
CA LYS A 286 19.30 6.11 -6.06
C LYS A 286 19.64 5.12 -7.18
N LYS A 287 20.44 4.09 -6.88
CA LYS A 287 20.83 3.07 -7.87
C LYS A 287 19.63 2.25 -8.38
N VAL A 288 18.63 2.04 -7.53
CA VAL A 288 17.50 1.13 -7.79
C VAL A 288 16.14 1.82 -7.79
N SER A 289 16.09 3.15 -7.83
CA SER A 289 14.86 3.95 -7.80
C SER A 289 13.86 3.61 -8.92
N HIS A 290 14.33 3.02 -10.03
CA HIS A 290 13.53 2.59 -11.18
C HIS A 290 13.27 1.08 -11.22
N LEU A 291 13.65 0.34 -10.17
CA LEU A 291 13.62 -1.14 -10.13
C LEU A 291 12.59 -1.66 -9.10
N THR A 292 11.42 -1.02 -9.05
CA THR A 292 10.31 -1.46 -8.19
C THR A 292 9.86 -2.88 -8.54
N GLY A 293 9.66 -3.73 -7.53
CA GLY A 293 9.25 -5.12 -7.68
C GLY A 293 10.40 -6.09 -7.97
N MET A 294 11.65 -5.60 -8.06
CA MET A 294 12.80 -6.47 -8.30
C MET A 294 13.08 -7.36 -7.10
N LYS A 295 13.34 -8.64 -7.36
CA LYS A 295 13.69 -9.63 -6.34
C LYS A 295 15.12 -9.45 -5.86
N VAL A 296 15.31 -9.56 -4.55
CA VAL A 296 16.59 -9.43 -3.87
C VAL A 296 16.74 -10.52 -2.81
N ILE A 297 18.00 -10.84 -2.51
CA ILE A 297 18.38 -11.68 -1.39
C ILE A 297 18.98 -10.75 -0.33
N ALA A 298 18.37 -10.73 0.85
CA ALA A 298 18.87 -10.01 2.00
C ALA A 298 19.79 -10.89 2.82
N ARG A 299 20.89 -10.33 3.28
CA ARG A 299 21.82 -10.94 4.23
C ARG A 299 21.91 -10.03 5.45
N PHE A 300 21.39 -10.51 6.56
CA PHE A 300 21.42 -9.79 7.83
C PHE A 300 22.81 -9.96 8.44
N GLN A 301 23.46 -8.85 8.78
CA GLN A 301 24.77 -8.89 9.43
C GLN A 301 24.57 -9.36 10.87
N PRO A 302 25.47 -10.21 11.42
CA PRO A 302 25.36 -10.74 12.77
C PRO A 302 25.46 -9.66 13.86
#